data_bb564c0129ed930dfbe434418e050a80
#
_entry.id   bb564c0129ed930dfbe434418e050a80
#
_cell.length_a   1.000
_cell.length_b   1.000
_cell.length_c   1.000
_cell.angle_alpha   90.00
_cell.angle_beta   90.00
_cell.angle_gamma   90.00
#
_symmetry.space_group_name_H-M   'P 1'
#
loop_
_entity.id
_entity.type
_entity.pdbx_description
1 polymer ?
#
loop_
_entity_poly.entity_id
_entity_poly.type
_entity_poly.pdbx_seq_one_letter_code
_entity_poly.pdbx_strand_id
1 'polypeptide(L)'
;LHFPGHFHAIGAANNLMAAMLDNHIQQGNALGIDPRRVCFRHCLDVNDRQLRHIVQGLGGTQNGTPREDGFDITAASEVMATFCLASDLKDLKARLGRIVVARTYQGAPVTAGEVGAAGAMTALLRDAFSPNLIQTIGHTPCLMHGGPFANIAHGCNSVAATRLALRMSDYTVTEAGFGADLGAEKFLDIKCRMNGLWPNAIVLVATVRALKHHGGAAKGTYAQPNPEALKAGMANLLSHVKNIRQVWQTPVVVALNRFATDTAEELDLVAAQLAEQGVACAPCNGWAEGGKGALELADEVVHL
;
A
#
# COMPACT_ATOMS: atom_id res chain seq x y z
N LEU A 1 -7.08 7.30 8.73
CA LEU A 1 -6.05 6.47 9.41
C LEU A 1 -5.34 7.23 10.53
N HIS A 2 -5.24 8.53 10.43
CA HIS A 2 -4.76 9.39 11.52
C HIS A 2 -5.72 9.31 12.73
N PHE A 3 -7.01 9.38 12.47
CA PHE A 3 -8.05 9.34 13.49
C PHE A 3 -8.06 8.05 14.35
N PRO A 4 -7.86 6.83 13.80
CA PRO A 4 -7.77 5.61 14.60
C PRO A 4 -6.46 5.44 15.41
N GLY A 5 -5.53 6.36 15.34
CA GLY A 5 -4.30 6.34 16.12
C GLY A 5 -3.15 5.50 15.56
N HIS A 6 -3.33 4.79 14.46
CA HIS A 6 -2.28 3.93 13.88
C HIS A 6 -1.02 4.72 13.51
N PHE A 7 -1.18 5.87 12.85
CA PHE A 7 -0.04 6.72 12.49
C PHE A 7 0.72 7.23 13.69
N HIS A 8 0.01 7.58 14.78
CA HIS A 8 0.66 8.03 16.02
C HIS A 8 1.49 6.91 16.64
N ALA A 9 0.94 5.68 16.73
CA ALA A 9 1.65 4.54 17.27
C ALA A 9 2.87 4.16 16.41
N ILE A 10 2.73 4.16 15.08
CA ILE A 10 3.82 3.91 14.14
C ILE A 10 4.90 4.98 14.29
N GLY A 11 4.52 6.26 14.31
CA GLY A 11 5.46 7.38 14.51
C GLY A 11 6.21 7.27 15.84
N ALA A 12 5.50 6.95 16.92
CA ALA A 12 6.12 6.75 18.23
C ALA A 12 7.11 5.58 18.23
N ALA A 13 6.74 4.43 17.66
CA ALA A 13 7.62 3.26 17.59
C ALA A 13 8.86 3.50 16.71
N ASN A 14 8.66 4.16 15.55
CA ASN A 14 9.74 4.50 14.63
C ASN A 14 10.74 5.46 15.28
N ASN A 15 10.24 6.54 15.88
CA ASN A 15 11.10 7.55 16.47
C ASN A 15 11.77 7.07 17.78
N LEU A 16 11.13 6.16 18.52
CA LEU A 16 11.79 5.46 19.62
C LEU A 16 13.01 4.67 19.14
N MET A 17 12.88 3.92 18.02
CA MET A 17 13.99 3.17 17.43
C MET A 17 15.13 4.12 17.03
N ALA A 18 14.82 5.21 16.34
CA ALA A 18 15.81 6.21 15.94
C ALA A 18 16.54 6.81 17.15
N ALA A 19 15.79 7.17 18.20
CA ALA A 19 16.37 7.71 19.44
C ALA A 19 17.22 6.67 20.19
N MET A 20 16.82 5.41 20.23
CA MET A 20 17.62 4.35 20.85
C MET A 20 18.91 4.08 20.07
N LEU A 21 18.89 4.17 18.75
CA LEU A 21 20.06 4.07 17.90
C LEU A 21 21.06 5.19 18.17
N ASP A 22 20.60 6.44 18.21
CA ASP A 22 21.44 7.61 18.51
C ASP A 22 22.01 7.53 19.93
N ASN A 23 21.20 7.10 20.89
CA ASN A 23 21.66 6.87 22.27
C ASN A 23 22.72 5.76 22.34
N HIS A 24 22.55 4.68 21.59
CA HIS A 24 23.55 3.60 21.53
C HIS A 24 24.91 4.11 21.01
N ILE A 25 24.90 4.91 19.95
CA ILE A 25 26.10 5.53 19.39
C ILE A 25 26.75 6.47 20.41
N GLN A 26 25.96 7.28 21.12
CA GLN A 26 26.44 8.25 22.10
C GLN A 26 26.99 7.59 23.37
N GLN A 27 26.42 6.48 23.83
CA GLN A 27 26.73 5.79 25.08
C GLN A 27 27.76 4.66 24.93
N GLY A 28 28.77 4.88 24.10
CA GLY A 28 29.92 3.98 23.95
C GLY A 28 29.90 3.06 22.76
N ASN A 29 28.83 3.05 21.97
CA ASN A 29 28.75 2.39 20.65
C ASN A 29 29.29 0.92 20.63
N ALA A 30 28.84 0.10 21.56
CA ALA A 30 29.34 -1.27 21.74
C ALA A 30 29.19 -2.14 20.46
N LEU A 31 28.22 -1.83 19.59
CA LEU A 31 28.02 -2.51 18.30
C LEU A 31 28.97 -2.01 17.19
N GLY A 32 29.78 -0.97 17.45
CA GLY A 32 30.69 -0.41 16.46
C GLY A 32 30.00 0.19 15.24
N ILE A 33 28.87 0.84 15.43
CA ILE A 33 28.08 1.48 14.36
C ILE A 33 28.86 2.65 13.77
N ASP A 34 28.98 2.73 12.46
CA ASP A 34 29.47 3.92 11.77
C ASP A 34 28.31 4.93 11.65
N PRO A 35 28.37 6.10 12.31
CA PRO A 35 27.30 7.10 12.28
C PRO A 35 26.97 7.59 10.87
N ARG A 36 27.89 7.47 9.91
CA ARG A 36 27.67 7.83 8.50
C ARG A 36 26.94 6.75 7.72
N ARG A 37 26.70 5.57 8.34
CA ARG A 37 26.03 4.43 7.73
C ARG A 37 24.74 4.04 8.45
N VAL A 38 24.15 4.99 9.15
CA VAL A 38 22.79 4.88 9.65
C VAL A 38 21.84 4.98 8.46
N CYS A 39 20.95 3.99 8.30
CA CYS A 39 19.98 3.92 7.22
C CYS A 39 18.53 4.04 7.70
N PHE A 40 18.29 4.05 8.99
CA PHE A 40 16.98 4.20 9.61
C PHE A 40 16.75 5.67 9.99
N ARG A 41 15.67 6.25 9.46
CA ARG A 41 15.34 7.68 9.65
C ARG A 41 14.24 7.88 10.67
N HIS A 42 14.13 9.09 11.17
CA HIS A 42 12.92 9.53 11.86
C HIS A 42 11.72 9.54 10.92
N CYS A 43 10.52 9.58 11.46
CA CYS A 43 9.33 9.82 10.66
C CYS A 43 8.42 10.87 11.28
N LEU A 44 7.68 11.55 10.43
CA LEU A 44 6.67 12.53 10.82
C LEU A 44 5.49 12.43 9.84
N ASP A 45 4.25 12.44 10.37
CA ASP A 45 3.06 12.30 9.53
C ASP A 45 2.69 13.61 8.83
N VAL A 46 3.68 14.16 8.13
CA VAL A 46 3.54 15.33 7.26
C VAL A 46 4.53 15.23 6.09
N ASN A 47 4.09 15.63 4.91
CA ASN A 47 4.95 15.65 3.73
C ASN A 47 5.70 16.99 3.66
N ASP A 48 6.81 17.10 4.39
CA ASP A 48 7.66 18.29 4.41
C ASP A 48 9.00 18.03 3.71
N ARG A 49 9.23 18.70 2.59
CA ARG A 49 10.47 18.60 1.81
C ARG A 49 11.68 19.16 2.55
N GLN A 50 11.50 20.11 3.47
CA GLN A 50 12.57 20.72 4.25
C GLN A 50 13.19 19.72 5.23
N LEU A 51 12.44 18.71 5.65
CA LEU A 51 12.87 17.69 6.61
C LEU A 51 13.48 16.45 5.96
N ARG A 52 13.53 16.36 4.63
CA ARG A 52 14.05 15.17 3.93
C ARG A 52 15.55 14.98 4.09
N HIS A 53 16.28 16.10 4.21
CA HIS A 53 17.73 16.11 4.43
C HIS A 53 18.04 17.18 5.46
N ILE A 54 18.49 16.75 6.63
CA ILE A 54 18.87 17.62 7.76
C ILE A 54 20.22 17.20 8.31
N VAL A 55 20.80 18.02 9.12
CA VAL A 55 21.93 17.66 9.99
C VAL A 55 21.43 17.65 11.42
N GLN A 56 21.57 16.51 12.10
CA GLN A 56 21.24 16.36 13.51
C GLN A 56 22.49 16.25 14.38
N GLY A 57 22.32 16.31 15.72
CA GLY A 57 23.39 16.16 16.69
C GLY A 57 24.28 17.40 16.84
N LEU A 58 23.83 18.58 16.37
CA LEU A 58 24.53 19.86 16.56
C LEU A 58 24.38 20.35 18.00
N GLY A 59 25.29 21.22 18.43
CA GLY A 59 25.27 21.86 19.77
C GLY A 59 26.28 21.29 20.77
N GLY A 60 27.29 20.58 20.27
CA GLY A 60 28.40 20.04 21.07
C GLY A 60 28.23 18.60 21.49
N THR A 61 29.23 18.05 22.16
CA THR A 61 29.36 16.61 22.48
C THR A 61 28.25 16.06 23.35
N GLN A 62 27.50 16.89 24.05
CA GLN A 62 26.34 16.46 24.86
C GLN A 62 25.11 16.15 24.04
N ASN A 63 25.05 16.61 22.77
CA ASN A 63 23.88 16.46 21.89
C ASN A 63 24.00 15.36 20.86
N GLY A 64 25.04 14.54 20.93
CA GLY A 64 25.25 13.41 20.04
C GLY A 64 26.33 13.63 18.99
N THR A 65 26.38 12.75 18.00
CA THR A 65 27.34 12.81 16.88
C THR A 65 26.66 13.48 15.69
N PRO A 66 27.20 14.62 15.19
CA PRO A 66 26.67 15.25 13.99
C PRO A 66 26.66 14.32 12.79
N ARG A 67 25.51 14.14 12.17
CA ARG A 67 25.33 13.34 10.96
C ARG A 67 24.17 13.84 10.10
N GLU A 68 24.20 13.45 8.85
CA GLU A 68 23.04 13.61 7.97
C GLU A 68 21.91 12.67 8.42
N ASP A 69 20.68 13.17 8.38
CA ASP A 69 19.45 12.42 8.65
C ASP A 69 18.29 13.04 7.85
N GLY A 70 17.06 12.58 8.14
CA GLY A 70 15.84 13.10 7.56
C GLY A 70 14.62 12.54 8.25
N PHE A 71 13.47 13.09 7.87
CA PHE A 71 12.17 12.59 8.28
C PHE A 71 11.44 12.03 7.09
N ASP A 72 11.12 10.74 7.12
CA ASP A 72 10.21 10.12 6.16
C ASP A 72 8.76 10.34 6.61
N ILE A 73 7.81 10.34 5.68
CA ILE A 73 6.39 10.36 6.07
C ILE A 73 6.04 9.01 6.70
N THR A 74 5.24 9.01 7.76
CA THR A 74 4.92 7.82 8.57
C THR A 74 4.42 6.63 7.72
N ALA A 75 3.62 6.89 6.68
CA ALA A 75 3.13 5.87 5.74
C ALA A 75 4.23 5.21 4.89
N ALA A 76 5.40 5.86 4.77
CA ALA A 76 6.57 5.34 4.06
C ALA A 76 7.57 4.63 4.98
N SER A 77 7.33 4.63 6.29
CA SER A 77 8.24 4.00 7.25
C SER A 77 8.26 2.47 7.10
N GLU A 78 9.42 1.89 7.32
CA GLU A 78 9.57 0.43 7.35
C GLU A 78 8.77 -0.22 8.49
N VAL A 79 8.54 0.51 9.58
CA VAL A 79 7.69 0.10 10.70
C VAL A 79 6.25 -0.07 10.24
N MET A 80 5.71 0.85 9.42
CA MET A 80 4.36 0.73 8.85
C MET A 80 4.24 -0.51 7.96
N ALA A 81 5.20 -0.75 7.07
CA ALA A 81 5.19 -1.92 6.19
C ALA A 81 5.25 -3.23 6.99
N THR A 82 6.15 -3.30 7.97
CA THR A 82 6.31 -4.44 8.87
C THR A 82 5.05 -4.73 9.69
N PHE A 83 4.44 -3.68 10.24
CA PHE A 83 3.20 -3.75 10.99
C PHE A 83 2.05 -4.35 10.16
N CYS A 84 1.90 -3.92 8.92
CA CYS A 84 0.83 -4.39 8.04
C CYS A 84 1.00 -5.83 7.55
N LEU A 85 2.24 -6.34 7.52
CA LEU A 85 2.54 -7.72 7.10
C LEU A 85 2.55 -8.73 8.26
N ALA A 86 2.54 -8.26 9.50
CA ALA A 86 2.57 -9.15 10.66
C ALA A 86 1.25 -9.89 10.86
N SER A 87 1.35 -11.15 11.29
CA SER A 87 0.20 -12.02 11.56
C SER A 87 -0.36 -11.87 12.98
N ASP A 88 0.52 -11.57 13.93
CA ASP A 88 0.24 -11.38 15.34
C ASP A 88 1.35 -10.55 16.03
N LEU A 89 1.19 -10.24 17.32
CA LEU A 89 2.17 -9.44 18.07
C LEU A 89 3.53 -10.13 18.22
N LYS A 90 3.58 -11.45 18.25
CA LYS A 90 4.84 -12.21 18.33
C LYS A 90 5.60 -12.12 17.03
N ASP A 91 4.91 -12.31 15.90
CA ASP A 91 5.47 -12.13 14.57
C ASP A 91 5.87 -10.67 14.33
N LEU A 92 5.06 -9.70 14.77
CA LEU A 92 5.40 -8.28 14.71
C LEU A 92 6.72 -7.99 15.43
N LYS A 93 6.89 -8.45 16.66
CA LYS A 93 8.14 -8.29 17.42
C LYS A 93 9.34 -8.90 16.69
N ALA A 94 9.17 -10.10 16.15
CA ALA A 94 10.24 -10.79 15.43
C ALA A 94 10.62 -10.04 14.13
N ARG A 95 9.65 -9.51 13.41
CA ARG A 95 9.88 -8.71 12.19
C ARG A 95 10.55 -7.38 12.51
N LEU A 96 10.06 -6.64 13.50
CA LEU A 96 10.67 -5.38 13.95
C LEU A 96 12.12 -5.60 14.34
N GLY A 97 12.43 -6.69 15.04
CA GLY A 97 13.80 -7.03 15.43
C GLY A 97 14.75 -7.27 14.26
N ARG A 98 14.25 -7.61 13.08
CA ARG A 98 15.06 -7.84 11.87
C ARG A 98 15.28 -6.58 11.01
N ILE A 99 14.63 -5.46 11.30
CA ILE A 99 14.85 -4.21 10.58
C ILE A 99 16.32 -3.82 10.70
N VAL A 100 16.98 -3.63 9.56
CA VAL A 100 18.35 -3.15 9.50
C VAL A 100 18.36 -1.65 9.68
N VAL A 101 19.01 -1.16 10.72
CA VAL A 101 18.98 0.26 11.12
C VAL A 101 20.27 0.99 10.81
N ALA A 102 21.39 0.28 10.74
CA ALA A 102 22.71 0.85 10.48
C ALA A 102 23.69 -0.22 9.96
N ARG A 103 24.92 0.19 9.69
CA ARG A 103 26.05 -0.72 9.48
C ARG A 103 27.20 -0.36 10.41
N THR A 104 27.98 -1.38 10.78
CA THR A 104 29.22 -1.21 11.54
C THR A 104 30.30 -0.55 10.67
N TYR A 105 31.43 -0.12 11.29
CA TYR A 105 32.62 0.37 10.56
C TYR A 105 33.16 -0.68 9.58
N GLN A 106 32.98 -1.98 9.87
CA GLN A 106 33.38 -3.09 9.01
C GLN A 106 32.33 -3.44 7.92
N GLY A 107 31.16 -2.75 7.94
CA GLY A 107 30.10 -2.91 6.94
C GLY A 107 29.05 -3.96 7.27
N ALA A 108 29.12 -4.65 8.40
CA ALA A 108 28.10 -5.60 8.84
C ALA A 108 26.79 -4.88 9.16
N PRO A 109 25.62 -5.44 8.82
CA PRO A 109 24.34 -4.85 9.19
C PRO A 109 24.13 -4.90 10.70
N VAL A 110 23.47 -3.87 11.24
CA VAL A 110 23.00 -3.80 12.63
C VAL A 110 21.47 -3.71 12.60
N THR A 111 20.81 -4.51 13.43
CA THR A 111 19.36 -4.62 13.46
C THR A 111 18.74 -3.92 14.68
N ALA A 112 17.45 -3.61 14.59
CA ALA A 112 16.68 -3.07 15.72
C ALA A 112 16.65 -4.02 16.92
N GLY A 113 16.79 -5.34 16.68
CA GLY A 113 16.91 -6.36 17.72
C GLY A 113 18.22 -6.27 18.49
N GLU A 114 19.33 -6.03 17.79
CA GLU A 114 20.68 -5.87 18.40
C GLU A 114 20.77 -4.56 19.21
N VAL A 115 20.09 -3.50 18.76
CA VAL A 115 19.95 -2.25 19.54
C VAL A 115 19.03 -2.44 20.77
N GLY A 116 18.22 -3.52 20.80
CA GLY A 116 17.32 -3.82 21.92
C GLY A 116 15.95 -3.15 21.83
N ALA A 117 15.57 -2.53 20.69
CA ALA A 117 14.36 -1.72 20.56
C ALA A 117 13.08 -2.52 20.32
N ALA A 118 13.17 -3.72 19.75
CA ALA A 118 12.01 -4.49 19.26
C ALA A 118 10.89 -4.68 20.29
N GLY A 119 11.23 -4.90 21.56
CA GLY A 119 10.25 -5.06 22.64
C GLY A 119 9.45 -3.79 22.93
N ALA A 120 10.14 -2.66 23.05
CA ALA A 120 9.52 -1.36 23.31
C ALA A 120 8.68 -0.88 22.12
N MET A 121 9.18 -1.06 20.91
CA MET A 121 8.41 -0.78 19.67
C MET A 121 7.12 -1.58 19.64
N THR A 122 7.17 -2.88 19.95
CA THR A 122 5.98 -3.76 19.97
C THR A 122 4.99 -3.32 21.05
N ALA A 123 5.46 -2.90 22.22
CA ALA A 123 4.59 -2.39 23.28
C ALA A 123 3.82 -1.13 22.85
N LEU A 124 4.48 -0.19 22.17
CA LEU A 124 3.84 1.00 21.62
C LEU A 124 2.81 0.68 20.52
N LEU A 125 3.02 -0.40 19.77
CA LEU A 125 2.14 -0.83 18.67
C LEU A 125 1.01 -1.77 19.14
N ARG A 126 1.00 -2.23 20.38
CA ARG A 126 0.09 -3.27 20.86
C ARG A 126 -1.38 -2.95 20.61
N ASP A 127 -1.82 -1.78 21.04
CA ASP A 127 -3.24 -1.41 20.95
C ASP A 127 -3.61 -1.04 19.50
N ALA A 128 -2.68 -0.44 18.77
CA ALA A 128 -2.85 -0.13 17.34
C ALA A 128 -2.93 -1.39 16.46
N PHE A 129 -2.46 -2.55 16.93
CA PHE A 129 -2.48 -3.80 16.17
C PHE A 129 -3.89 -4.41 16.03
N SER A 130 -4.86 -3.90 16.74
CA SER A 130 -6.27 -4.24 16.58
C SER A 130 -6.89 -3.43 15.44
N PRO A 131 -7.45 -4.06 14.38
CA PRO A 131 -8.12 -3.34 13.30
C PRO A 131 -9.30 -2.51 13.81
N ASN A 132 -9.49 -1.31 13.26
CA ASN A 132 -10.65 -0.48 13.59
C ASN A 132 -11.84 -0.86 12.71
N LEU A 133 -12.94 -1.22 13.34
CA LEU A 133 -14.22 -1.45 12.67
C LEU A 133 -14.98 -0.14 12.58
N ILE A 134 -15.30 0.29 11.37
CA ILE A 134 -16.13 1.45 11.09
C ILE A 134 -17.30 1.04 10.21
N GLN A 135 -18.34 1.87 10.19
CA GLN A 135 -19.49 1.70 9.32
C GLN A 135 -19.44 2.74 8.20
N THR A 136 -19.58 2.30 6.96
CA THR A 136 -19.72 3.21 5.81
C THR A 136 -21.09 3.90 5.81
N ILE A 137 -21.23 4.96 5.01
CA ILE A 137 -22.53 5.64 4.82
C ILE A 137 -23.59 4.66 4.28
N GLY A 138 -23.19 3.67 3.47
CA GLY A 138 -24.06 2.61 2.96
C GLY A 138 -24.31 1.47 3.96
N HIS A 139 -23.95 1.65 5.23
CA HIS A 139 -24.12 0.65 6.31
C HIS A 139 -23.30 -0.64 6.15
N THR A 140 -22.29 -0.64 5.29
CA THR A 140 -21.37 -1.78 5.13
C THR A 140 -20.25 -1.69 6.17
N PRO A 141 -19.91 -2.77 6.89
CA PRO A 141 -18.75 -2.81 7.78
C PRO A 141 -17.45 -2.60 7.01
N CYS A 142 -16.52 -1.85 7.57
CA CYS A 142 -15.21 -1.62 6.97
C CYS A 142 -14.11 -1.72 8.04
N LEU A 143 -13.09 -2.54 7.80
CA LEU A 143 -11.94 -2.66 8.67
C LEU A 143 -10.81 -1.76 8.17
N MET A 144 -10.49 -0.73 8.97
CA MET A 144 -9.38 0.20 8.69
C MET A 144 -8.17 -0.19 9.51
N HIS A 145 -7.05 -0.54 8.86
CA HIS A 145 -5.86 -0.96 9.57
C HIS A 145 -4.58 -0.77 8.75
N GLY A 146 -3.69 0.07 9.26
CA GLY A 146 -2.45 0.46 8.58
C GLY A 146 -2.68 1.37 7.38
N GLY A 147 -1.63 1.71 6.67
CA GLY A 147 -1.68 2.59 5.50
C GLY A 147 -0.31 2.73 4.83
N PRO A 148 0.34 1.61 4.42
CA PRO A 148 1.64 1.68 3.76
C PRO A 148 1.48 2.23 2.34
N PHE A 149 2.44 3.06 1.88
CA PHE A 149 2.42 3.56 0.52
C PHE A 149 2.75 2.47 -0.49
N ALA A 150 1.98 2.39 -1.59
CA ALA A 150 2.16 1.39 -2.62
C ALA A 150 3.45 1.57 -3.45
N ASN A 151 3.93 2.79 -3.61
CA ASN A 151 5.19 3.08 -4.30
C ASN A 151 6.45 2.74 -3.47
N ILE A 152 6.31 2.51 -2.17
CA ILE A 152 7.43 2.23 -1.26
C ILE A 152 7.29 0.84 -0.63
N ALA A 153 6.08 0.47 -0.21
CA ALA A 153 5.76 -0.80 0.43
C ALA A 153 4.70 -1.57 -0.38
N HIS A 154 3.93 -2.44 0.26
CA HIS A 154 2.92 -3.27 -0.42
C HIS A 154 1.58 -2.56 -0.68
N GLY A 155 1.35 -1.36 -0.12
CA GLY A 155 0.29 -0.44 -0.52
C GLY A 155 -1.14 -0.92 -0.35
N CYS A 156 -1.40 -1.75 0.65
CA CYS A 156 -2.74 -2.29 0.91
C CYS A 156 -2.97 -2.53 2.39
N ASN A 157 -4.20 -2.83 2.76
CA ASN A 157 -4.64 -3.13 4.12
C ASN A 157 -3.77 -4.23 4.77
N SER A 158 -3.77 -4.28 6.10
CA SER A 158 -2.99 -5.26 6.86
C SER A 158 -3.47 -6.70 6.67
N VAL A 159 -2.58 -7.63 6.93
CA VAL A 159 -2.89 -9.07 6.99
C VAL A 159 -3.89 -9.36 8.11
N ALA A 160 -3.72 -8.72 9.28
CA ALA A 160 -4.62 -8.90 10.42
C ALA A 160 -6.07 -8.51 10.07
N ALA A 161 -6.29 -7.34 9.45
CA ALA A 161 -7.62 -6.90 9.04
C ALA A 161 -8.21 -7.79 7.96
N THR A 162 -7.43 -8.19 6.95
CA THR A 162 -7.92 -9.07 5.89
C THR A 162 -8.33 -10.44 6.43
N ARG A 163 -7.53 -11.05 7.31
CA ARG A 163 -7.89 -12.33 7.95
C ARG A 163 -9.12 -12.22 8.83
N LEU A 164 -9.28 -11.10 9.54
CA LEU A 164 -10.45 -10.85 10.36
C LEU A 164 -11.70 -10.72 9.47
N ALA A 165 -11.64 -9.91 8.41
CA ALA A 165 -12.75 -9.74 7.46
C ALA A 165 -13.19 -11.09 6.85
N LEU A 166 -12.24 -11.90 6.39
CA LEU A 166 -12.51 -13.24 5.82
C LEU A 166 -13.19 -14.22 6.80
N ARG A 167 -13.09 -13.98 8.10
CA ARG A 167 -13.78 -14.79 9.13
C ARG A 167 -15.14 -14.25 9.50
N MET A 168 -15.45 -13.01 9.17
CA MET A 168 -16.64 -12.30 9.63
C MET A 168 -17.67 -12.04 8.52
N SER A 169 -17.33 -12.33 7.26
CA SER A 169 -18.20 -12.01 6.13
C SER A 169 -18.12 -13.07 5.05
N ASP A 170 -19.21 -13.22 4.30
CA ASP A 170 -19.30 -14.11 3.14
C ASP A 170 -18.47 -13.56 1.96
N TYR A 171 -18.43 -12.24 1.83
CA TYR A 171 -17.63 -11.52 0.83
C TYR A 171 -16.72 -10.51 1.50
N THR A 172 -15.43 -10.60 1.21
CA THR A 172 -14.44 -9.63 1.66
C THR A 172 -13.84 -8.92 0.44
N VAL A 173 -14.02 -7.61 0.38
CA VAL A 173 -13.44 -6.76 -0.67
C VAL A 173 -12.27 -5.99 -0.09
N THR A 174 -11.13 -6.00 -0.78
CA THR A 174 -9.94 -5.22 -0.41
C THR A 174 -9.34 -4.61 -1.67
N GLU A 175 -8.50 -3.61 -1.50
CA GLU A 175 -7.85 -2.93 -2.62
C GLU A 175 -6.35 -3.24 -2.70
N ALA A 176 -5.79 -3.02 -3.89
CA ALA A 176 -4.37 -2.87 -4.14
C ALA A 176 -4.12 -1.45 -4.66
N GLY A 177 -3.19 -0.72 -4.06
CA GLY A 177 -2.95 0.68 -4.40
C GLY A 177 -2.30 0.86 -5.76
N PHE A 178 -2.60 1.96 -6.45
CA PHE A 178 -2.12 2.29 -7.78
C PHE A 178 -2.63 1.35 -8.90
N GLY A 179 -1.92 1.30 -10.02
CA GLY A 179 -2.25 0.43 -11.15
C GLY A 179 -1.92 -1.03 -10.90
N ALA A 180 -2.46 -1.90 -11.73
CA ALA A 180 -2.26 -3.35 -11.62
C ALA A 180 -0.79 -3.77 -11.84
N ASP A 181 -0.02 -2.97 -12.56
CA ASP A 181 1.41 -3.11 -12.78
C ASP A 181 2.29 -2.82 -11.55
N LEU A 182 1.71 -2.27 -10.50
CA LEU A 182 2.40 -1.96 -9.26
C LEU A 182 1.69 -2.57 -8.05
N GLY A 183 0.47 -2.13 -7.76
CA GLY A 183 -0.25 -2.51 -6.56
C GLY A 183 -0.74 -3.94 -6.56
N ALA A 184 -1.28 -4.43 -7.68
CA ALA A 184 -1.72 -5.83 -7.76
C ALA A 184 -0.55 -6.79 -7.63
N GLU A 185 0.60 -6.49 -8.25
CA GLU A 185 1.82 -7.30 -8.09
C GLU A 185 2.27 -7.35 -6.63
N LYS A 186 2.35 -6.21 -5.94
CA LYS A 186 2.73 -6.18 -4.53
C LYS A 186 1.71 -6.86 -3.61
N PHE A 187 0.43 -6.71 -3.91
CA PHE A 187 -0.63 -7.39 -3.16
C PHE A 187 -0.51 -8.91 -3.28
N LEU A 188 -0.38 -9.42 -4.49
CA LEU A 188 -0.33 -10.86 -4.76
C LEU A 188 1.03 -11.46 -4.37
N ASP A 189 2.12 -10.87 -4.83
CA ASP A 189 3.47 -11.45 -4.70
C ASP A 189 4.10 -11.20 -3.32
N ILE A 190 3.67 -10.17 -2.60
CA ILE A 190 4.15 -9.89 -1.24
C ILE A 190 3.10 -10.30 -0.20
N LYS A 191 1.98 -9.58 -0.12
CA LYS A 191 1.01 -9.77 0.96
C LYS A 191 0.36 -11.15 0.91
N CYS A 192 -0.18 -11.55 -0.23
CA CYS A 192 -0.89 -12.82 -0.36
C CYS A 192 0.07 -14.01 -0.25
N ARG A 193 1.15 -13.99 -1.01
CA ARG A 193 2.15 -15.05 -1.03
C ARG A 193 2.76 -15.31 0.35
N MET A 194 3.17 -14.27 1.07
CA MET A 194 3.79 -14.41 2.39
C MET A 194 2.82 -14.93 3.47
N ASN A 195 1.52 -14.76 3.27
CA ASN A 195 0.52 -15.03 4.30
C ASN A 195 -0.47 -16.13 3.94
N GLY A 196 -0.27 -16.82 2.82
CA GLY A 196 -1.17 -17.89 2.36
C GLY A 196 -2.59 -17.38 2.05
N LEU A 197 -2.70 -16.13 1.60
CA LEU A 197 -3.94 -15.52 1.14
C LEU A 197 -3.97 -15.55 -0.39
N TRP A 198 -5.16 -15.74 -0.97
CA TRP A 198 -5.34 -15.60 -2.42
C TRP A 198 -6.75 -15.12 -2.71
N PRO A 199 -6.95 -14.13 -3.60
CA PRO A 199 -8.29 -13.69 -3.98
C PRO A 199 -9.00 -14.74 -4.84
N ASN A 200 -10.30 -14.89 -4.64
CA ASN A 200 -11.13 -15.74 -5.49
C ASN A 200 -11.39 -15.10 -6.85
N ALA A 201 -11.48 -13.76 -6.89
CA ALA A 201 -11.66 -12.99 -8.11
C ALA A 201 -10.94 -11.63 -7.98
N ILE A 202 -10.60 -11.03 -9.11
CA ILE A 202 -10.00 -9.70 -9.21
C ILE A 202 -10.93 -8.80 -10.02
N VAL A 203 -11.27 -7.64 -9.46
CA VAL A 203 -11.92 -6.55 -10.18
C VAL A 203 -10.84 -5.61 -10.71
N LEU A 204 -10.67 -5.59 -12.02
CA LEU A 204 -9.72 -4.70 -12.69
C LEU A 204 -10.43 -3.42 -13.12
N VAL A 205 -10.12 -2.31 -12.46
CA VAL A 205 -10.75 -1.02 -12.77
C VAL A 205 -10.10 -0.38 -13.99
N ALA A 206 -10.92 -0.05 -14.98
CA ALA A 206 -10.51 0.68 -16.18
C ALA A 206 -11.35 1.96 -16.36
N THR A 207 -10.82 2.93 -17.08
CA THR A 207 -11.55 4.13 -17.48
C THR A 207 -11.27 4.45 -18.95
N VAL A 208 -12.26 4.93 -19.68
CA VAL A 208 -12.10 5.40 -21.08
C VAL A 208 -10.98 6.44 -21.18
N ARG A 209 -10.89 7.34 -20.20
CA ARG A 209 -9.84 8.38 -20.15
C ARG A 209 -8.44 7.81 -20.06
N ALA A 210 -8.22 6.83 -19.18
CA ALA A 210 -6.93 6.18 -19.03
C ALA A 210 -6.54 5.42 -20.31
N LEU A 211 -7.49 4.72 -20.92
CA LEU A 211 -7.27 4.00 -22.18
C LEU A 211 -6.90 4.97 -23.31
N LYS A 212 -7.64 6.08 -23.47
CA LYS A 212 -7.26 7.12 -24.45
C LYS A 212 -5.86 7.68 -24.21
N HIS A 213 -5.50 7.91 -22.93
CA HIS A 213 -4.14 8.35 -22.58
C HIS A 213 -3.07 7.33 -23.05
N HIS A 214 -3.25 6.06 -22.72
CA HIS A 214 -2.35 4.99 -23.15
C HIS A 214 -2.32 4.79 -24.67
N GLY A 215 -3.40 5.13 -25.37
CA GLY A 215 -3.48 5.12 -26.82
C GLY A 215 -2.96 6.38 -27.51
N GLY A 216 -2.31 7.29 -26.77
CA GLY A 216 -1.64 8.45 -27.34
C GLY A 216 -2.50 9.71 -27.50
N ALA A 217 -3.70 9.78 -26.91
CA ALA A 217 -4.49 11.02 -26.90
C ALA A 217 -3.73 12.15 -26.19
N ALA A 218 -3.81 13.37 -26.72
CA ALA A 218 -3.12 14.52 -26.15
C ALA A 218 -3.64 14.86 -24.75
N LYS A 219 -2.75 15.28 -23.86
CA LYS A 219 -3.12 15.71 -22.51
C LYS A 219 -4.16 16.84 -22.57
N GLY A 220 -5.25 16.68 -21.84
CA GLY A 220 -6.35 17.64 -21.79
C GLY A 220 -7.50 17.35 -22.78
N THR A 221 -7.36 16.38 -23.70
CA THR A 221 -8.41 16.01 -24.68
C THR A 221 -9.21 14.75 -24.31
N TYR A 222 -8.91 14.12 -23.18
CA TYR A 222 -9.51 12.83 -22.80
C TYR A 222 -11.03 12.84 -22.63
N ALA A 223 -11.62 14.00 -22.43
CA ALA A 223 -13.07 14.20 -22.37
C ALA A 223 -13.76 14.23 -23.74
N GLN A 224 -12.98 14.37 -24.82
CA GLN A 224 -13.50 14.37 -26.19
C GLN A 224 -13.54 12.93 -26.73
N PRO A 225 -14.55 12.55 -27.53
CA PRO A 225 -14.59 11.23 -28.17
C PRO A 225 -13.34 11.01 -29.03
N ASN A 226 -12.68 9.87 -28.84
CA ASN A 226 -11.51 9.46 -29.60
C ASN A 226 -11.40 7.94 -29.69
N PRO A 227 -12.20 7.28 -30.54
CA PRO A 227 -12.22 5.82 -30.67
C PRO A 227 -10.87 5.22 -31.10
N GLU A 228 -10.09 5.93 -31.91
CA GLU A 228 -8.79 5.45 -32.39
C GLU A 228 -7.78 5.34 -31.24
N ALA A 229 -7.65 6.41 -30.44
CA ALA A 229 -6.80 6.36 -29.25
C ALA A 229 -7.32 5.33 -28.23
N LEU A 230 -8.63 5.24 -28.03
CA LEU A 230 -9.23 4.25 -27.16
C LEU A 230 -8.87 2.83 -27.58
N LYS A 231 -9.04 2.51 -28.86
CA LYS A 231 -8.69 1.20 -29.43
C LYS A 231 -7.21 0.87 -29.29
N ALA A 232 -6.34 1.82 -29.54
CA ALA A 232 -4.90 1.65 -29.36
C ALA A 232 -4.54 1.39 -27.88
N GLY A 233 -5.20 2.08 -26.95
CA GLY A 233 -4.99 1.93 -25.51
C GLY A 233 -5.48 0.62 -24.90
N MET A 234 -6.36 -0.11 -25.58
CA MET A 234 -6.83 -1.42 -25.14
C MET A 234 -5.70 -2.43 -24.96
N ALA A 235 -4.60 -2.31 -25.69
CA ALA A 235 -3.44 -3.18 -25.54
C ALA A 235 -2.90 -3.20 -24.09
N ASN A 236 -2.96 -2.06 -23.39
CA ASN A 236 -2.55 -1.96 -21.99
C ASN A 236 -3.52 -2.75 -21.07
N LEU A 237 -4.83 -2.52 -21.20
CA LEU A 237 -5.83 -3.23 -20.42
C LEU A 237 -5.75 -4.75 -20.63
N LEU A 238 -5.65 -5.18 -21.89
CA LEU A 238 -5.55 -6.60 -22.24
C LEU A 238 -4.28 -7.26 -21.71
N SER A 239 -3.18 -6.50 -21.60
CA SER A 239 -1.95 -6.99 -20.95
C SER A 239 -2.17 -7.26 -19.46
N HIS A 240 -2.87 -6.38 -18.74
CA HIS A 240 -3.22 -6.60 -17.33
C HIS A 240 -4.17 -7.81 -17.17
N VAL A 241 -5.19 -7.93 -18.01
CA VAL A 241 -6.08 -9.09 -18.03
C VAL A 241 -5.31 -10.40 -18.24
N LYS A 242 -4.39 -10.39 -19.21
CA LYS A 242 -3.53 -11.54 -19.49
C LYS A 242 -2.66 -11.91 -18.28
N ASN A 243 -2.04 -10.95 -17.62
CA ASN A 243 -1.23 -11.20 -16.43
C ASN A 243 -2.08 -11.81 -15.30
N ILE A 244 -3.27 -11.27 -15.04
CA ILE A 244 -4.17 -11.79 -14.01
C ILE A 244 -4.56 -13.24 -14.30
N ARG A 245 -4.98 -13.54 -15.54
CA ARG A 245 -5.46 -14.86 -15.91
C ARG A 245 -4.37 -15.90 -16.09
N GLN A 246 -3.22 -15.53 -16.66
CA GLN A 246 -2.17 -16.48 -17.04
C GLN A 246 -1.06 -16.60 -16.01
N VAL A 247 -0.66 -15.50 -15.37
CA VAL A 247 0.41 -15.52 -14.37
C VAL A 247 -0.14 -15.86 -13.00
N TRP A 248 -1.16 -15.13 -12.56
CA TRP A 248 -1.76 -15.34 -11.23
C TRP A 248 -2.92 -16.32 -11.22
N GLN A 249 -3.38 -16.79 -12.39
CA GLN A 249 -4.43 -17.80 -12.54
C GLN A 249 -5.70 -17.47 -11.74
N THR A 250 -6.07 -16.20 -11.71
CA THR A 250 -7.21 -15.70 -10.94
C THR A 250 -8.31 -15.23 -11.89
N PRO A 251 -9.60 -15.54 -11.63
CA PRO A 251 -10.71 -14.97 -12.36
C PRO A 251 -10.70 -13.45 -12.32
N VAL A 252 -11.13 -12.81 -13.42
CA VAL A 252 -11.13 -11.35 -13.53
C VAL A 252 -12.38 -10.83 -14.22
N VAL A 253 -12.94 -9.77 -13.66
CA VAL A 253 -13.95 -8.92 -14.30
C VAL A 253 -13.39 -7.51 -14.42
N VAL A 254 -13.69 -6.83 -15.54
CA VAL A 254 -13.30 -5.42 -15.72
C VAL A 254 -14.44 -4.52 -15.26
N ALA A 255 -14.18 -3.68 -14.28
CA ALA A 255 -15.07 -2.59 -13.90
C ALA A 255 -14.74 -1.36 -14.74
N LEU A 256 -15.62 -1.01 -15.67
CA LEU A 256 -15.47 0.21 -16.47
C LEU A 256 -16.05 1.39 -15.71
N ASN A 257 -15.18 2.11 -15.01
CA ASN A 257 -15.56 3.26 -14.18
C ASN A 257 -15.91 4.44 -15.09
N ARG A 258 -17.20 4.78 -15.07
CA ARG A 258 -17.82 5.70 -16.02
C ARG A 258 -17.66 7.16 -15.60
N PHE A 259 -17.33 8.01 -16.57
CA PHE A 259 -17.40 9.48 -16.46
C PHE A 259 -18.54 10.03 -17.30
N ALA A 260 -19.08 11.19 -16.90
CA ALA A 260 -20.18 11.84 -17.61
C ALA A 260 -19.86 12.22 -19.08
N THR A 261 -18.58 12.25 -19.44
CA THR A 261 -18.12 12.58 -20.80
C THR A 261 -17.87 11.35 -21.67
N ASP A 262 -17.99 10.14 -21.12
CA ASP A 262 -17.79 8.92 -21.90
C ASP A 262 -19.02 8.68 -22.79
N THR A 263 -18.80 8.38 -24.06
CA THR A 263 -19.90 8.11 -25.01
C THR A 263 -20.29 6.64 -24.99
N ALA A 264 -21.52 6.34 -25.41
CA ALA A 264 -22.00 4.97 -25.50
C ALA A 264 -21.11 4.14 -26.44
N GLU A 265 -20.70 4.70 -27.59
CA GLU A 265 -19.84 4.02 -28.56
C GLU A 265 -18.47 3.67 -27.94
N GLU A 266 -17.90 4.54 -27.09
CA GLU A 266 -16.63 4.27 -26.44
C GLU A 266 -16.76 3.15 -25.38
N LEU A 267 -17.85 3.14 -24.62
CA LEU A 267 -18.13 2.09 -23.64
C LEU A 267 -18.36 0.74 -24.32
N ASP A 268 -19.16 0.72 -25.38
CA ASP A 268 -19.47 -0.47 -26.18
C ASP A 268 -18.20 -1.04 -26.84
N LEU A 269 -17.29 -0.18 -27.33
CA LEU A 269 -16.02 -0.61 -27.89
C LEU A 269 -15.17 -1.37 -26.88
N VAL A 270 -15.04 -0.84 -25.64
CA VAL A 270 -14.29 -1.52 -24.59
C VAL A 270 -14.93 -2.85 -24.22
N ALA A 271 -16.25 -2.88 -24.03
CA ALA A 271 -16.99 -4.10 -23.69
C ALA A 271 -16.86 -5.17 -24.78
N ALA A 272 -17.00 -4.79 -26.06
CA ALA A 272 -16.88 -5.72 -27.19
C ALA A 272 -15.48 -6.35 -27.26
N GLN A 273 -14.39 -5.55 -27.10
CA GLN A 273 -13.04 -6.07 -27.15
C GLN A 273 -12.70 -6.99 -25.96
N LEU A 274 -13.28 -6.74 -24.80
CA LEU A 274 -13.14 -7.65 -23.65
C LEU A 274 -13.92 -8.93 -23.85
N ALA A 275 -15.13 -8.85 -24.41
CA ALA A 275 -15.95 -10.01 -24.74
C ALA A 275 -15.25 -10.95 -25.74
N GLU A 276 -14.55 -10.41 -26.75
CA GLU A 276 -13.70 -11.19 -27.68
C GLU A 276 -12.63 -12.01 -26.95
N GLN A 277 -12.17 -11.54 -25.79
CA GLN A 277 -11.20 -12.25 -24.94
C GLN A 277 -11.87 -13.15 -23.88
N GLY A 278 -13.19 -13.25 -23.89
CA GLY A 278 -13.95 -13.99 -22.88
C GLY A 278 -13.79 -13.41 -21.47
N VAL A 279 -13.80 -12.09 -21.36
CA VAL A 279 -13.69 -11.35 -20.09
C VAL A 279 -14.94 -10.52 -19.89
N ALA A 280 -15.61 -10.70 -18.75
CA ALA A 280 -16.75 -9.89 -18.37
C ALA A 280 -16.34 -8.44 -18.13
N CYS A 281 -17.19 -7.51 -18.59
CA CYS A 281 -17.01 -6.08 -18.39
C CYS A 281 -18.32 -5.49 -17.89
N ALA A 282 -18.31 -4.93 -16.70
CA ALA A 282 -19.48 -4.27 -16.14
C ALA A 282 -19.25 -2.74 -16.00
N PRO A 283 -20.23 -1.91 -16.39
CA PRO A 283 -20.16 -0.48 -16.13
C PRO A 283 -20.25 -0.23 -14.62
N CYS A 284 -19.48 0.72 -14.14
CA CYS A 284 -19.51 1.13 -12.74
C CYS A 284 -19.74 2.64 -12.65
N ASN A 285 -20.92 3.03 -12.13
CA ASN A 285 -21.31 4.42 -11.87
C ASN A 285 -21.39 4.71 -10.37
N GLY A 286 -20.58 4.03 -9.58
CA GLY A 286 -20.60 4.11 -8.11
C GLY A 286 -20.35 5.51 -7.57
N TRP A 287 -19.62 6.37 -8.31
CA TRP A 287 -19.39 7.76 -7.91
C TRP A 287 -20.68 8.58 -7.91
N ALA A 288 -21.54 8.44 -8.91
CA ALA A 288 -22.77 9.22 -9.04
C ALA A 288 -23.96 8.59 -8.31
N GLU A 289 -24.04 7.25 -8.26
CA GLU A 289 -25.21 6.50 -7.82
C GLU A 289 -24.97 5.65 -6.56
N GLY A 290 -23.74 5.69 -6.01
CA GLY A 290 -23.37 4.87 -4.87
C GLY A 290 -23.44 3.37 -5.20
N GLY A 291 -23.90 2.55 -4.24
CA GLY A 291 -23.99 1.12 -4.43
C GLY A 291 -24.90 0.68 -5.58
N LYS A 292 -25.93 1.47 -5.91
CA LYS A 292 -26.82 1.15 -7.05
C LYS A 292 -26.09 1.15 -8.39
N GLY A 293 -25.12 2.06 -8.55
CA GLY A 293 -24.31 2.15 -9.77
C GLY A 293 -23.26 1.03 -9.92
N ALA A 294 -23.20 0.08 -8.99
CA ALA A 294 -22.26 -1.06 -9.02
C ALA A 294 -22.96 -2.42 -8.94
N LEU A 295 -24.27 -2.49 -9.09
CA LEU A 295 -25.03 -3.76 -8.97
C LEU A 295 -24.61 -4.78 -10.04
N GLU A 296 -24.54 -4.36 -11.30
CA GLU A 296 -24.14 -5.23 -12.41
C GLU A 296 -22.71 -5.78 -12.18
N LEU A 297 -21.79 -4.96 -11.70
CA LEU A 297 -20.45 -5.39 -11.34
C LEU A 297 -20.48 -6.41 -10.18
N ALA A 298 -21.33 -6.20 -9.19
CA ALA A 298 -21.48 -7.11 -8.05
C ALA A 298 -22.02 -8.47 -8.50
N ASP A 299 -23.01 -8.49 -9.40
CA ASP A 299 -23.57 -9.72 -9.97
C ASP A 299 -22.49 -10.50 -10.76
N GLU A 300 -21.68 -9.82 -11.58
CA GLU A 300 -20.57 -10.45 -12.29
C GLU A 300 -19.52 -11.05 -11.34
N VAL A 301 -19.19 -10.35 -10.25
CA VAL A 301 -18.24 -10.86 -9.24
C VAL A 301 -18.78 -12.11 -8.53
N VAL A 302 -20.08 -12.18 -8.29
CA VAL A 302 -20.72 -13.37 -7.66
C VAL A 302 -20.75 -14.56 -8.61
N HIS A 303 -20.81 -14.33 -9.92
CA HIS A 303 -20.80 -15.38 -10.94
C HIS A 303 -19.42 -15.95 -11.25
N LEU A 304 -18.32 -15.23 -10.90
CA LEU A 304 -16.94 -15.71 -11.06
C LEU A 304 -16.56 -16.78 -10.03
#